data_37721a99db48aaf00ba22d49a15862b2
#
_entry.id   37721a99db48aaf00ba22d49a15862b2
#
_cell.length_a   1.000
_cell.length_b   1.000
_cell.length_c   1.000
_cell.angle_alpha   90.00
_cell.angle_beta   90.00
_cell.angle_gamma   90.00
#
_symmetry.space_group_name_H-M   'P 1'
#
loop_
_entity.id
_entity.type
_entity.pdbx_description
1 polymer ?
#
loop_
_entity_poly.entity_id
_entity_poly.type
_entity_poly.pdbx_seq_one_letter_code
_entity_poly.pdbx_strand_id
1 'polypeptide(L)'
;MDIKREDLLRLYYYLKLTRRLEDRVTSLYHQGKILGGAWTSNGMEAVSVGYGCALERDDIAAPYFRDMGVFLVRGISAKRIMAQYLGKKTGVTGGKEGNVHIGDLNFGVFAFPSHLADNYPVGAGAALAFKMRGEKRIAVACTGDGGTSRGDFHEGMNFAAARKLPIVFICNNNQYAYSTPLRLQMAVSNVADRALAYGIPSKIVDGNNVVEVYTAAKAAYTVARNGGGPTFIECKTM
;
A
#
# COMPACT_ATOMS: atom_id res chain seq x y z
N MET A 1 -19.18 -8.42 -9.79
CA MET A 1 -19.54 -8.61 -8.37
C MET A 1 -20.15 -7.27 -7.93
N ASP A 2 -21.43 -7.28 -7.58
CA ASP A 2 -22.08 -6.05 -7.14
C ASP A 2 -21.53 -5.64 -5.78
N ILE A 3 -21.03 -4.41 -5.71
CA ILE A 3 -20.52 -3.85 -4.46
C ILE A 3 -21.71 -3.42 -3.59
N LYS A 4 -21.68 -3.77 -2.31
CA LYS A 4 -22.76 -3.39 -1.38
C LYS A 4 -22.73 -1.89 -1.08
N ARG A 5 -23.90 -1.31 -0.84
CA ARG A 5 -24.01 0.12 -0.45
C ARG A 5 -23.15 0.49 0.76
N GLU A 6 -23.04 -0.41 1.73
CA GLU A 6 -22.23 -0.20 2.94
C GLU A 6 -20.73 -0.09 2.60
N ASP A 7 -20.23 -0.94 1.69
CA ASP A 7 -18.85 -0.88 1.22
C ASP A 7 -18.59 0.44 0.47
N LEU A 8 -19.55 0.89 -0.38
CA LEU A 8 -19.43 2.18 -1.07
C LEU A 8 -19.35 3.35 -0.10
N LEU A 9 -20.20 3.37 0.94
CA LEU A 9 -20.18 4.40 1.97
C LEU A 9 -18.86 4.38 2.76
N ARG A 10 -18.35 3.18 3.07
CA ARG A 10 -17.06 3.00 3.75
C ARG A 10 -15.91 3.51 2.89
N LEU A 11 -15.87 3.17 1.62
CA LEU A 11 -14.87 3.66 0.66
C LEU A 11 -14.90 5.19 0.57
N TYR A 12 -16.09 5.76 0.39
CA TYR A 12 -16.27 7.22 0.33
C TYR A 12 -15.81 7.92 1.62
N TYR A 13 -16.18 7.39 2.77
CA TYR A 13 -15.75 7.93 4.07
C TYR A 13 -14.22 8.00 4.17
N TYR A 14 -13.52 6.90 3.86
CA TYR A 14 -12.07 6.87 3.98
C TYR A 14 -11.37 7.70 2.92
N LEU A 15 -11.91 7.82 1.70
CA LEU A 15 -11.41 8.77 0.70
C LEU A 15 -11.46 10.21 1.23
N LYS A 16 -12.59 10.62 1.78
CA LYS A 16 -12.76 11.96 2.34
C LYS A 16 -11.86 12.19 3.56
N LEU A 17 -11.76 11.19 4.43
CA LEU A 17 -10.91 11.30 5.63
C LEU A 17 -9.42 11.40 5.25
N THR A 18 -8.95 10.59 4.31
CA THR A 18 -7.57 10.62 3.81
C THR A 18 -7.26 11.99 3.22
N ARG A 19 -8.06 12.49 2.28
CA ARG A 19 -7.90 13.80 1.68
C ARG A 19 -7.84 14.91 2.75
N ARG A 20 -8.80 14.95 3.68
CA ARG A 20 -8.85 15.98 4.72
C ARG A 20 -7.63 15.95 5.65
N LEU A 21 -7.16 14.75 5.99
CA LEU A 21 -5.97 14.60 6.81
C LEU A 21 -4.74 15.12 6.08
N GLU A 22 -4.54 14.75 4.82
CA GLU A 22 -3.38 15.14 4.03
C GLU A 22 -3.41 16.63 3.66
N ASP A 23 -4.58 17.21 3.36
CA ASP A 23 -4.73 18.66 3.20
C ASP A 23 -4.26 19.41 4.47
N ARG A 24 -4.60 18.85 5.65
CA ARG A 24 -4.14 19.43 6.92
C ARG A 24 -2.65 19.26 7.13
N VAL A 25 -2.08 18.11 6.79
CA VAL A 25 -0.63 17.86 6.83
C VAL A 25 0.09 18.87 5.93
N THR A 26 -0.36 19.04 4.69
CA THR A 26 0.20 20.01 3.73
C THR A 26 0.14 21.44 4.28
N SER A 27 -1.01 21.83 4.83
CA SER A 27 -1.18 23.15 5.45
C SER A 27 -0.20 23.40 6.61
N LEU A 28 0.01 22.41 7.48
CA LEU A 28 0.95 22.52 8.60
C LEU A 28 2.40 22.48 8.16
N TYR A 29 2.71 21.75 7.08
CA TYR A 29 4.03 21.75 6.46
C TYR A 29 4.40 23.12 5.93
N HIS A 30 3.51 23.77 5.17
CA HIS A 30 3.73 25.14 4.67
C HIS A 30 3.82 26.19 5.79
N GLN A 31 3.25 25.90 6.97
CA GLN A 31 3.42 26.74 8.16
C GLN A 31 4.73 26.47 8.92
N GLY A 32 5.59 25.58 8.45
CA GLY A 32 6.83 25.19 9.11
C GLY A 32 6.63 24.40 10.41
N LYS A 33 5.43 23.84 10.67
CA LYS A 33 5.10 23.09 11.87
C LYS A 33 5.44 21.60 11.77
N ILE A 34 5.62 21.10 10.56
CA ILE A 34 6.07 19.74 10.29
C ILE A 34 7.50 19.82 9.79
N LEU A 35 8.40 19.12 10.48
CA LEU A 35 9.81 19.03 10.15
C LEU A 35 10.04 17.83 9.20
N GLY A 36 10.90 18.03 8.19
CA GLY A 36 11.16 17.00 7.17
C GLY A 36 10.21 17.06 5.98
N GLY A 37 9.99 15.94 5.30
CA GLY A 37 9.15 15.87 4.12
C GLY A 37 7.68 15.56 4.42
N ALA A 38 6.77 16.18 3.68
CA ALA A 38 5.35 15.83 3.68
C ALA A 38 4.98 15.24 2.32
N TRP A 39 4.99 13.93 2.23
CA TRP A 39 4.69 13.21 1.00
C TRP A 39 3.24 12.73 1.03
N THR A 40 2.37 13.44 0.36
CA THR A 40 0.93 13.13 0.34
C THR A 40 0.54 12.23 -0.83
N SER A 41 -0.60 11.57 -0.70
CA SER A 41 -1.26 10.77 -1.74
C SER A 41 -2.33 11.55 -2.50
N ASN A 42 -2.31 12.88 -2.43
CA ASN A 42 -3.33 13.71 -3.07
C ASN A 42 -3.51 13.36 -4.56
N GLY A 43 -4.74 12.94 -4.91
CA GLY A 43 -5.08 12.42 -6.24
C GLY A 43 -4.94 10.91 -6.39
N MET A 44 -4.31 10.22 -5.43
CA MET A 44 -4.03 8.77 -5.47
C MET A 44 -4.68 8.01 -4.30
N GLU A 45 -5.51 8.65 -3.49
CA GLU A 45 -6.11 8.07 -2.28
C GLU A 45 -6.90 6.80 -2.57
N ALA A 46 -7.46 6.69 -3.77
CA ALA A 46 -8.27 5.55 -4.17
C ALA A 46 -7.51 4.23 -4.16
N VAL A 47 -6.18 4.26 -4.40
CA VAL A 47 -5.33 3.05 -4.31
C VAL A 47 -5.31 2.52 -2.89
N SER A 48 -4.81 3.34 -1.94
CA SER A 48 -4.61 2.91 -0.55
C SER A 48 -5.92 2.61 0.17
N VAL A 49 -6.98 3.37 -0.10
CA VAL A 49 -8.32 3.13 0.46
C VAL A 49 -8.94 1.86 -0.15
N GLY A 50 -8.84 1.68 -1.47
CA GLY A 50 -9.43 0.56 -2.18
C GLY A 50 -8.85 -0.77 -1.70
N TYR A 51 -7.54 -0.95 -1.77
CA TYR A 51 -6.93 -2.20 -1.34
C TYR A 51 -7.00 -2.40 0.18
N GLY A 52 -6.92 -1.31 0.96
CA GLY A 52 -7.03 -1.37 2.40
C GLY A 52 -8.42 -1.82 2.88
N CYS A 53 -9.48 -1.29 2.27
CA CYS A 53 -10.86 -1.69 2.60
C CYS A 53 -11.18 -3.14 2.22
N ALA A 54 -10.45 -3.73 1.28
CA ALA A 54 -10.63 -5.12 0.87
C ALA A 54 -10.00 -6.13 1.86
N LEU A 55 -9.08 -5.70 2.74
CA LEU A 55 -8.43 -6.54 3.74
C LEU A 55 -9.39 -6.98 4.85
N GLU A 56 -9.20 -8.19 5.30
CA GLU A 56 -9.81 -8.71 6.53
C GLU A 56 -9.01 -8.25 7.76
N ARG A 57 -9.63 -8.39 8.95
CA ARG A 57 -9.08 -7.88 10.20
C ARG A 57 -7.67 -8.40 10.50
N ASP A 58 -7.46 -9.69 10.28
CA ASP A 58 -6.22 -10.38 10.67
C ASP A 58 -5.13 -10.38 9.58
N ASP A 59 -5.45 -9.84 8.40
CA ASP A 59 -4.47 -9.66 7.33
C ASP A 59 -3.42 -8.61 7.67
N ILE A 60 -2.27 -8.69 7.01
CA ILE A 60 -1.15 -7.74 7.20
C ILE A 60 -0.98 -6.86 5.98
N ALA A 61 -0.85 -5.56 6.23
CA ALA A 61 -0.44 -4.58 5.24
C ALA A 61 1.03 -4.17 5.44
N ALA A 62 1.80 -4.18 4.36
CA ALA A 62 3.14 -3.60 4.26
C ALA A 62 3.08 -2.41 3.28
N PRO A 63 2.57 -1.26 3.74
CA PRO A 63 2.33 -0.09 2.90
C PRO A 63 3.62 0.65 2.57
N TYR A 64 3.54 1.66 1.68
CA TYR A 64 4.60 2.63 1.47
C TYR A 64 4.15 4.04 1.92
N PHE A 65 5.01 5.02 1.77
CA PHE A 65 4.81 6.36 2.37
C PHE A 65 3.58 7.15 1.87
N ARG A 66 3.00 6.78 0.71
CA ARG A 66 1.77 7.40 0.19
C ARG A 66 0.50 6.62 0.49
N ASP A 67 0.58 5.58 1.29
CA ASP A 67 -0.58 4.73 1.63
C ASP A 67 -1.34 5.22 2.86
N MET A 68 -1.53 6.53 2.99
CA MET A 68 -2.23 7.13 4.14
C MET A 68 -3.60 6.49 4.39
N GLY A 69 -4.33 6.16 3.33
CA GLY A 69 -5.65 5.54 3.43
C GLY A 69 -5.62 4.21 4.17
N VAL A 70 -4.62 3.37 3.94
CA VAL A 70 -4.49 2.08 4.64
C VAL A 70 -4.34 2.25 6.15
N PHE A 71 -3.55 3.19 6.63
CA PHE A 71 -3.38 3.42 8.06
C PHE A 71 -4.73 3.76 8.72
N LEU A 72 -5.51 4.63 8.07
CA LEU A 72 -6.83 5.04 8.54
C LEU A 72 -7.84 3.88 8.49
N VAL A 73 -7.89 3.15 7.38
CA VAL A 73 -8.78 1.99 7.18
C VAL A 73 -8.51 0.90 8.21
N ARG A 74 -7.24 0.68 8.55
CA ARG A 74 -6.81 -0.31 9.56
C ARG A 74 -7.10 0.13 10.99
N GLY A 75 -7.48 1.40 11.22
CA GLY A 75 -7.93 1.91 12.51
C GLY A 75 -6.91 2.77 13.26
N ILE A 76 -5.77 3.10 12.67
CA ILE A 76 -4.86 4.08 13.25
C ILE A 76 -5.54 5.45 13.14
N SER A 77 -5.84 6.06 14.27
CA SER A 77 -6.63 7.30 14.29
C SER A 77 -5.88 8.48 13.65
N ALA A 78 -6.61 9.35 12.96
CA ALA A 78 -6.07 10.58 12.38
C ALA A 78 -5.31 11.43 13.42
N LYS A 79 -5.78 11.41 14.69
CA LYS A 79 -5.10 12.10 15.81
C LYS A 79 -3.69 11.55 16.07
N ARG A 80 -3.51 10.21 16.06
CA ARG A 80 -2.19 9.58 16.25
C ARG A 80 -1.27 9.83 15.07
N ILE A 81 -1.81 9.78 13.84
CA ILE A 81 -1.07 10.10 12.62
C ILE A 81 -0.61 11.56 12.63
N MET A 82 -1.49 12.49 12.96
CA MET A 82 -1.13 13.91 13.06
C MET A 82 -0.09 14.15 14.16
N ALA A 83 -0.22 13.48 15.29
CA ALA A 83 0.77 13.55 16.37
C ALA A 83 2.14 13.01 15.92
N GLN A 84 2.18 12.00 15.04
CA GLN A 84 3.40 11.48 14.43
C GLN A 84 4.09 12.56 13.58
N TYR A 85 3.37 13.21 12.65
CA TYR A 85 3.92 14.29 11.83
C TYR A 85 4.46 15.47 12.65
N LEU A 86 3.86 15.71 13.82
CA LEU A 86 4.28 16.79 14.73
C LEU A 86 5.36 16.34 15.75
N GLY A 87 5.92 15.13 15.63
CA GLY A 87 6.93 14.60 16.52
C GLY A 87 6.49 14.50 17.99
N LYS A 88 5.17 14.29 18.23
CA LYS A 88 4.62 14.23 19.60
C LYS A 88 4.74 12.83 20.20
N LYS A 89 4.95 12.76 21.52
CA LYS A 89 5.00 11.50 22.29
C LYS A 89 3.74 10.63 22.09
N THR A 90 2.60 11.23 21.77
CA THR A 90 1.33 10.54 21.51
C THR A 90 1.20 10.02 20.07
N GLY A 91 2.19 10.29 19.20
CA GLY A 91 2.31 9.71 17.87
C GLY A 91 2.58 8.21 17.91
N VAL A 92 2.52 7.56 16.75
CA VAL A 92 2.65 6.10 16.63
C VAL A 92 4.04 5.62 17.08
N THR A 93 5.10 6.38 16.77
CA THR A 93 6.48 6.06 17.16
C THR A 93 6.90 6.69 18.50
N GLY A 94 5.98 7.28 19.25
CA GLY A 94 6.29 7.91 20.54
C GLY A 94 7.13 9.18 20.44
N GLY A 95 7.07 9.89 19.30
CA GLY A 95 7.83 11.12 19.03
C GLY A 95 9.29 10.89 18.61
N LYS A 96 9.67 9.66 18.33
CA LYS A 96 11.03 9.33 17.85
C LYS A 96 11.23 9.69 16.39
N GLU A 97 10.15 9.87 15.66
CA GLU A 97 10.14 10.23 14.26
C GLU A 97 8.97 11.15 13.94
N GLY A 98 9.14 12.04 12.97
CA GLY A 98 8.16 13.04 12.56
C GLY A 98 7.67 12.89 11.12
N ASN A 99 7.66 11.67 10.58
CA ASN A 99 7.28 11.40 9.21
C ASN A 99 6.34 10.19 9.13
N VAL A 100 6.07 9.74 7.91
CA VAL A 100 5.13 8.64 7.56
C VAL A 100 5.64 7.23 7.86
N HIS A 101 6.76 7.05 8.52
CA HIS A 101 7.24 5.73 8.93
C HIS A 101 6.34 5.15 10.05
N ILE A 102 5.08 4.98 9.70
CA ILE A 102 4.03 4.55 10.60
C ILE A 102 3.89 3.04 10.50
N GLY A 103 3.91 2.35 11.63
CA GLY A 103 3.59 0.94 11.74
C GLY A 103 3.02 0.63 13.11
N ASP A 104 1.99 -0.21 13.15
CA ASP A 104 1.41 -0.69 14.40
C ASP A 104 0.81 -2.09 14.16
N LEU A 105 1.48 -3.10 14.69
CA LEU A 105 1.09 -4.50 14.51
C LEU A 105 -0.26 -4.84 15.18
N ASN A 106 -0.71 -4.04 16.15
CA ASN A 106 -2.05 -4.21 16.71
C ASN A 106 -3.15 -3.93 15.67
N PHE A 107 -2.81 -3.16 14.64
CA PHE A 107 -3.67 -2.88 13.50
C PHE A 107 -3.29 -3.67 12.25
N GLY A 108 -2.33 -4.60 12.34
CA GLY A 108 -1.87 -5.38 11.21
C GLY A 108 -1.14 -4.56 10.15
N VAL A 109 -0.38 -3.56 10.56
CA VAL A 109 0.36 -2.67 9.65
C VAL A 109 1.85 -2.69 10.00
N PHE A 110 2.68 -3.11 9.04
CA PHE A 110 4.13 -2.96 9.15
C PHE A 110 4.56 -1.50 8.99
N ALA A 111 5.64 -1.13 9.66
CA ALA A 111 6.24 0.18 9.43
C ALA A 111 6.81 0.26 8.01
N PHE A 112 6.57 1.38 7.34
CA PHE A 112 7.24 1.67 6.08
C PHE A 112 8.71 2.03 6.36
N PRO A 113 9.67 1.34 5.75
CA PRO A 113 11.07 1.77 5.76
C PRO A 113 11.30 2.88 4.72
N SER A 114 12.38 3.63 4.86
CA SER A 114 12.73 4.67 3.88
C SER A 114 13.15 4.13 2.51
N HIS A 115 13.61 2.88 2.46
CA HIS A 115 14.03 2.24 1.23
C HIS A 115 12.81 1.74 0.45
N LEU A 116 12.63 2.27 -0.75
CA LEU A 116 11.48 1.92 -1.58
C LEU A 116 11.50 0.44 -1.98
N ALA A 117 10.35 -0.20 -1.95
CA ALA A 117 10.13 -1.62 -2.24
C ALA A 117 10.63 -2.63 -1.18
N ASP A 118 11.34 -2.24 -0.13
CA ASP A 118 11.75 -3.14 0.98
C ASP A 118 10.53 -3.83 1.63
N ASN A 119 9.37 -3.21 1.55
CA ASN A 119 8.11 -3.77 2.03
C ASN A 119 7.65 -5.01 1.25
N TYR A 120 8.14 -5.25 0.03
CA TYR A 120 7.82 -6.45 -0.76
C TYR A 120 8.41 -7.73 -0.13
N PRO A 121 9.73 -7.83 0.13
CA PRO A 121 10.28 -8.98 0.83
C PRO A 121 9.77 -9.09 2.28
N VAL A 122 9.51 -7.96 2.97
CA VAL A 122 8.91 -7.98 4.32
C VAL A 122 7.51 -8.58 4.29
N GLY A 123 6.66 -8.16 3.36
CA GLY A 123 5.33 -8.73 3.14
C GLY A 123 5.38 -10.21 2.76
N ALA A 124 6.35 -10.60 1.91
CA ALA A 124 6.57 -11.99 1.54
C ALA A 124 6.98 -12.85 2.75
N GLY A 125 7.79 -12.30 3.66
CA GLY A 125 8.15 -12.96 4.93
C GLY A 125 6.93 -13.21 5.81
N ALA A 126 6.03 -12.24 5.95
CA ALA A 126 4.77 -12.42 6.67
C ALA A 126 3.89 -13.50 6.02
N ALA A 127 3.76 -13.47 4.70
CA ALA A 127 2.99 -14.47 3.96
C ALA A 127 3.59 -15.88 4.09
N LEU A 128 4.91 -16.00 4.14
CA LEU A 128 5.59 -17.26 4.41
C LEU A 128 5.23 -17.80 5.81
N ALA A 129 5.24 -16.93 6.83
CA ALA A 129 4.87 -17.31 8.18
C ALA A 129 3.42 -17.81 8.25
N PHE A 130 2.48 -17.15 7.57
CA PHE A 130 1.09 -17.62 7.51
C PHE A 130 0.97 -18.98 6.83
N LYS A 131 1.66 -19.17 5.71
CA LYS A 131 1.68 -20.45 5.01
C LYS A 131 2.25 -21.57 5.87
N MET A 132 3.38 -21.33 6.55
CA MET A 132 4.02 -22.33 7.43
C MET A 132 3.14 -22.72 8.63
N ARG A 133 2.31 -21.77 9.12
CA ARG A 133 1.37 -22.02 10.22
C ARG A 133 0.03 -22.59 9.76
N GLY A 134 -0.20 -22.74 8.45
CA GLY A 134 -1.49 -23.16 7.91
C GLY A 134 -2.63 -22.13 8.10
N GLU A 135 -2.28 -20.85 8.32
CA GLU A 135 -3.25 -19.77 8.52
C GLU A 135 -3.83 -19.32 7.17
N LYS A 136 -5.12 -18.98 7.15
CA LYS A 136 -5.79 -18.43 5.98
C LYS A 136 -5.69 -16.90 5.91
N ARG A 137 -4.58 -16.35 6.35
CA ARG A 137 -4.28 -14.91 6.31
C ARG A 137 -3.46 -14.60 5.08
N ILE A 138 -3.54 -13.36 4.65
CA ILE A 138 -2.72 -12.85 3.55
C ILE A 138 -1.88 -11.66 3.98
N ALA A 139 -0.85 -11.38 3.21
CA ALA A 139 -0.15 -10.12 3.25
C ALA A 139 -0.47 -9.30 1.99
N VAL A 140 -0.45 -7.98 2.10
CA VAL A 140 -0.40 -7.08 0.96
C VAL A 140 0.81 -6.16 1.10
N ALA A 141 1.55 -5.95 0.01
CA ALA A 141 2.66 -5.00 -0.03
C ALA A 141 2.45 -4.02 -1.17
N CYS A 142 2.67 -2.73 -0.91
CA CYS A 142 2.50 -1.67 -1.89
C CYS A 142 3.78 -0.88 -2.09
N THR A 143 4.09 -0.50 -3.34
CA THR A 143 5.15 0.44 -3.68
C THR A 143 4.72 1.36 -4.82
N GLY A 144 5.47 2.43 -5.07
CA GLY A 144 5.31 3.25 -6.27
C GLY A 144 6.08 2.67 -7.46
N ASP A 145 5.81 3.17 -8.68
CA ASP A 145 6.51 2.78 -9.91
C ASP A 145 8.03 2.91 -9.81
N GLY A 146 8.54 3.97 -9.18
CA GLY A 146 9.98 4.15 -8.96
C GLY A 146 10.62 3.06 -8.11
N GLY A 147 9.90 2.51 -7.14
CA GLY A 147 10.37 1.39 -6.32
C GLY A 147 10.56 0.10 -7.11
N THR A 148 9.86 -0.06 -8.22
CA THR A 148 9.90 -1.30 -9.02
C THR A 148 11.20 -1.53 -9.79
N SER A 149 12.13 -0.57 -9.76
CA SER A 149 13.48 -0.71 -10.33
C SER A 149 14.52 -1.15 -9.29
N ARG A 150 14.13 -1.36 -8.04
CA ARG A 150 15.05 -1.83 -6.99
C ARG A 150 15.10 -3.35 -6.92
N GLY A 151 16.24 -3.88 -6.42
CA GLY A 151 16.43 -5.32 -6.21
C GLY A 151 15.34 -5.95 -5.36
N ASP A 152 14.96 -5.29 -4.26
CA ASP A 152 13.94 -5.76 -3.31
C ASP A 152 12.58 -6.09 -3.96
N PHE A 153 12.18 -5.29 -4.97
CA PHE A 153 10.99 -5.58 -5.78
C PHE A 153 11.10 -6.95 -6.46
N HIS A 154 12.22 -7.17 -7.17
CA HIS A 154 12.46 -8.38 -7.96
C HIS A 154 12.63 -9.61 -7.07
N GLU A 155 13.40 -9.49 -6.00
CA GLU A 155 13.66 -10.56 -5.06
C GLU A 155 12.40 -10.96 -4.28
N GLY A 156 11.64 -9.97 -3.78
CA GLY A 156 10.39 -10.21 -3.07
C GLY A 156 9.34 -10.91 -3.93
N MET A 157 9.17 -10.48 -5.18
CA MET A 157 8.24 -11.09 -6.12
C MET A 157 8.67 -12.51 -6.50
N ASN A 158 9.93 -12.71 -6.87
CA ASN A 158 10.46 -14.04 -7.23
C ASN A 158 10.33 -15.04 -6.06
N PHE A 159 10.69 -14.62 -4.85
CA PHE A 159 10.58 -15.45 -3.67
C PHE A 159 9.13 -15.87 -3.39
N ALA A 160 8.20 -14.91 -3.47
CA ALA A 160 6.79 -15.16 -3.25
C ALA A 160 6.19 -16.10 -4.31
N ALA A 161 6.56 -15.90 -5.57
CA ALA A 161 6.10 -16.73 -6.69
C ALA A 161 6.60 -18.17 -6.58
N ALA A 162 7.90 -18.36 -6.39
CA ALA A 162 8.53 -19.68 -6.27
C ALA A 162 7.91 -20.53 -5.15
N ARG A 163 7.44 -19.87 -4.10
CA ARG A 163 6.84 -20.53 -2.93
C ARG A 163 5.31 -20.47 -2.89
N LYS A 164 4.66 -19.88 -3.92
CA LYS A 164 3.20 -19.68 -3.96
C LYS A 164 2.68 -19.08 -2.64
N LEU A 165 3.26 -17.96 -2.20
CA LEU A 165 2.92 -17.32 -0.93
C LEU A 165 1.57 -16.59 -1.03
N PRO A 166 0.79 -16.53 0.07
CA PRO A 166 -0.47 -15.80 0.14
C PRO A 166 -0.23 -14.28 0.27
N ILE A 167 0.25 -13.65 -0.79
CA ILE A 167 0.52 -12.21 -0.84
C ILE A 167 -0.04 -11.59 -2.11
N VAL A 168 -0.46 -10.32 -2.02
CA VAL A 168 -0.78 -9.50 -3.18
C VAL A 168 0.15 -8.30 -3.20
N PHE A 169 0.75 -8.05 -4.36
CA PHE A 169 1.61 -6.91 -4.62
C PHE A 169 0.83 -5.82 -5.32
N ILE A 170 0.92 -4.59 -4.80
CA ILE A 170 0.27 -3.40 -5.35
C ILE A 170 1.35 -2.44 -5.85
N CYS A 171 1.21 -1.94 -7.06
CA CYS A 171 1.99 -0.82 -7.55
C CYS A 171 1.07 0.39 -7.75
N ASN A 172 1.30 1.45 -6.98
CA ASN A 172 0.68 2.74 -7.22
C ASN A 172 1.53 3.48 -8.26
N ASN A 173 1.15 3.37 -9.55
CA ASN A 173 1.88 3.94 -10.66
C ASN A 173 1.36 5.33 -10.98
N ASN A 174 2.01 6.35 -10.42
CA ASN A 174 1.73 7.75 -10.73
C ASN A 174 2.59 8.29 -11.89
N GLN A 175 3.28 7.39 -12.60
CA GLN A 175 4.09 7.65 -13.80
C GLN A 175 5.36 8.48 -13.55
N TYR A 176 5.70 8.76 -12.29
CA TYR A 176 6.88 9.53 -11.94
C TYR A 176 7.59 8.98 -10.71
N ALA A 177 8.89 8.69 -10.83
CA ALA A 177 9.79 8.51 -9.70
C ALA A 177 10.45 9.85 -9.40
N TYR A 178 9.93 10.58 -8.42
CA TYR A 178 10.31 11.97 -8.13
C TYR A 178 10.15 12.86 -9.37
N SER A 179 11.22 13.19 -10.10
CA SER A 179 11.20 13.99 -11.33
C SER A 179 11.39 13.14 -12.61
N THR A 180 11.57 11.82 -12.48
CA THR A 180 11.85 10.93 -13.62
C THR A 180 10.55 10.30 -14.13
N PRO A 181 10.12 10.60 -15.37
CA PRO A 181 8.92 10.00 -15.94
C PRO A 181 9.11 8.51 -16.22
N LEU A 182 8.01 7.73 -16.16
CA LEU A 182 8.01 6.28 -16.29
C LEU A 182 8.79 5.77 -17.53
N ARG A 183 8.65 6.44 -18.68
CA ARG A 183 9.35 6.10 -19.93
C ARG A 183 10.87 6.13 -19.85
N LEU A 184 11.44 6.79 -18.84
CA LEU A 184 12.88 6.82 -18.57
C LEU A 184 13.29 5.85 -17.45
N GLN A 185 12.33 5.20 -16.79
CA GLN A 185 12.60 4.26 -15.71
C GLN A 185 12.63 2.81 -16.17
N MET A 186 11.88 2.48 -17.23
CA MET A 186 11.77 1.11 -17.74
C MET A 186 11.42 1.06 -19.24
N ALA A 187 11.78 -0.05 -19.87
CA ALA A 187 11.54 -0.26 -21.30
C ALA A 187 10.13 -0.78 -21.61
N VAL A 188 9.48 -1.47 -20.64
CA VAL A 188 8.12 -1.99 -20.81
C VAL A 188 7.10 -0.88 -20.55
N SER A 189 5.94 -0.96 -21.20
CA SER A 189 4.90 0.06 -21.10
C SER A 189 4.15 0.05 -19.76
N ASN A 190 4.06 -1.13 -19.13
CA ASN A 190 3.35 -1.29 -17.86
C ASN A 190 4.27 -1.94 -16.84
N VAL A 191 4.15 -1.54 -15.58
CA VAL A 191 4.85 -2.23 -14.50
C VAL A 191 4.36 -3.66 -14.36
N ALA A 192 3.07 -3.90 -14.63
CA ALA A 192 2.44 -5.21 -14.62
C ALA A 192 3.14 -6.23 -15.54
N ASP A 193 3.79 -5.79 -16.62
CA ASP A 193 4.51 -6.66 -17.54
C ASP A 193 5.71 -7.33 -16.88
N ARG A 194 6.30 -6.70 -15.85
CA ARG A 194 7.41 -7.29 -15.08
C ARG A 194 6.98 -8.51 -14.28
N ALA A 195 5.71 -8.58 -13.85
CA ALA A 195 5.18 -9.70 -13.07
C ALA A 195 5.20 -11.02 -13.84
N LEU A 196 5.09 -10.95 -15.19
CA LEU A 196 5.12 -12.11 -16.07
C LEU A 196 6.44 -12.86 -15.98
N ALA A 197 7.56 -12.16 -15.77
CA ALA A 197 8.89 -12.77 -15.64
C ALA A 197 9.00 -13.71 -14.42
N TYR A 198 8.11 -13.55 -13.43
CA TYR A 198 8.05 -14.39 -12.21
C TYR A 198 6.91 -15.40 -12.25
N GLY A 199 6.14 -15.46 -13.36
CA GLY A 199 4.94 -16.30 -13.43
C GLY A 199 3.80 -15.81 -12.52
N ILE A 200 3.79 -14.54 -12.14
CA ILE A 200 2.75 -13.93 -11.30
C ILE A 200 1.67 -13.35 -12.21
N PRO A 201 0.40 -13.77 -12.06
CA PRO A 201 -0.70 -13.14 -12.76
C PRO A 201 -0.82 -11.67 -12.35
N SER A 202 -1.05 -10.80 -13.34
CA SER A 202 -1.13 -9.36 -13.11
C SER A 202 -2.43 -8.76 -13.61
N LYS A 203 -2.83 -7.63 -13.03
CA LYS A 203 -3.98 -6.84 -13.45
C LYS A 203 -3.63 -5.36 -13.42
N ILE A 204 -4.05 -4.62 -14.45
CA ILE A 204 -3.98 -3.16 -14.50
C ILE A 204 -5.38 -2.62 -14.22
N VAL A 205 -5.46 -1.59 -13.37
CA VAL A 205 -6.70 -0.94 -12.97
C VAL A 205 -6.54 0.58 -13.01
N ASP A 206 -7.65 1.30 -13.16
CA ASP A 206 -7.70 2.73 -12.90
C ASP A 206 -7.52 2.98 -11.40
N GLY A 207 -6.33 3.47 -11.03
CA GLY A 207 -5.97 3.77 -9.64
C GLY A 207 -6.72 4.96 -9.05
N ASN A 208 -7.43 5.75 -9.86
CA ASN A 208 -8.30 6.83 -9.41
C ASN A 208 -9.74 6.34 -9.13
N ASN A 209 -10.07 5.12 -9.57
CA ASN A 209 -11.36 4.50 -9.33
C ASN A 209 -11.30 3.53 -8.13
N VAL A 210 -11.71 4.01 -6.95
CA VAL A 210 -11.65 3.23 -5.70
C VAL A 210 -12.44 1.92 -5.77
N VAL A 211 -13.53 1.87 -6.54
CA VAL A 211 -14.35 0.66 -6.69
C VAL A 211 -13.61 -0.38 -7.50
N GLU A 212 -12.91 0.03 -8.54
CA GLU A 212 -12.11 -0.85 -9.38
C GLU A 212 -10.93 -1.44 -8.60
N VAL A 213 -10.19 -0.58 -7.86
CA VAL A 213 -9.11 -1.03 -6.98
C VAL A 213 -9.62 -2.00 -5.91
N TYR A 214 -10.71 -1.67 -5.21
CA TYR A 214 -11.32 -2.52 -4.19
C TYR A 214 -11.71 -3.89 -4.75
N THR A 215 -12.38 -3.91 -5.90
CA THR A 215 -12.85 -5.14 -6.53
C THR A 215 -11.69 -6.02 -6.99
N ALA A 216 -10.66 -5.41 -7.60
CA ALA A 216 -9.45 -6.13 -8.02
C ALA A 216 -8.70 -6.71 -6.83
N ALA A 217 -8.51 -5.91 -5.77
CA ALA A 217 -7.84 -6.35 -4.55
C ALA A 217 -8.60 -7.51 -3.88
N LYS A 218 -9.93 -7.40 -3.74
CA LYS A 218 -10.76 -8.45 -3.14
C LYS A 218 -10.68 -9.78 -3.90
N ALA A 219 -10.69 -9.72 -5.22
CA ALA A 219 -10.51 -10.92 -6.06
C ALA A 219 -9.12 -11.55 -5.87
N ALA A 220 -8.06 -10.75 -5.89
CA ALA A 220 -6.68 -11.20 -5.68
C ALA A 220 -6.48 -11.78 -4.27
N TYR A 221 -7.08 -11.17 -3.23
CA TYR A 221 -7.02 -11.67 -1.86
C TYR A 221 -7.70 -13.03 -1.71
N THR A 222 -8.81 -13.23 -2.41
CA THR A 222 -9.50 -14.53 -2.44
C THR A 222 -8.60 -15.61 -3.05
N VAL A 223 -7.93 -15.31 -4.16
CA VAL A 223 -6.98 -16.24 -4.81
C VAL A 223 -5.83 -16.58 -3.87
N ALA A 224 -5.19 -15.57 -3.29
CA ALA A 224 -4.06 -15.74 -2.38
C ALA A 224 -4.45 -16.56 -1.14
N ARG A 225 -5.59 -16.26 -0.52
CA ARG A 225 -6.12 -16.93 0.67
C ARG A 225 -6.43 -18.41 0.43
N ASN A 226 -6.83 -18.75 -0.78
CA ASN A 226 -7.13 -20.12 -1.21
C ASN A 226 -5.90 -20.87 -1.75
N GLY A 227 -4.70 -20.34 -1.57
CA GLY A 227 -3.46 -20.99 -1.96
C GLY A 227 -3.09 -20.88 -3.44
N GLY A 228 -3.76 -19.98 -4.19
CA GLY A 228 -3.47 -19.72 -5.61
C GLY A 228 -2.12 -19.00 -5.86
N GLY A 229 -1.46 -18.54 -4.79
CA GLY A 229 -0.19 -17.84 -4.87
C GLY A 229 -0.36 -16.31 -5.01
N PRO A 230 0.73 -15.58 -5.34
CA PRO A 230 0.70 -14.14 -5.43
C PRO A 230 -0.03 -13.62 -6.67
N THR A 231 -0.54 -12.39 -6.57
CA THR A 231 -1.07 -11.60 -7.70
C THR A 231 -0.42 -10.21 -7.65
N PHE A 232 -0.20 -9.62 -8.82
CA PHE A 232 0.30 -8.25 -8.95
C PHE A 232 -0.81 -7.34 -9.49
N ILE A 233 -1.04 -6.19 -8.86
CA ILE A 233 -2.00 -5.19 -9.32
C ILE A 233 -1.30 -3.86 -9.56
N GLU A 234 -1.29 -3.39 -10.80
CA GLU A 234 -0.85 -2.05 -11.15
C GLU A 234 -2.04 -1.11 -11.14
N CYS A 235 -2.01 -0.13 -10.25
CA CYS A 235 -3.00 0.94 -10.15
C CYS A 235 -2.42 2.18 -10.84
N LYS A 236 -2.89 2.48 -12.05
CA LYS A 236 -2.47 3.69 -12.78
C LYS A 236 -3.19 4.89 -12.22
N THR A 237 -2.41 5.89 -11.79
CA THR A 237 -2.91 7.17 -11.28
C THR A 237 -2.31 8.33 -12.07
N MET A 238 -2.84 9.53 -11.86
CA MET A 238 -2.26 10.76 -12.39
C MET A 238 -1.51 11.51 -11.30
#